data_4e3ba7c048f611c6f767705e81ee720c
#
_entry.id   4e3ba7c048f611c6f767705e81ee720c
#
_cell.length_a   1.000
_cell.length_b   1.000
_cell.length_c   1.000
_cell.angle_alpha   90.00
_cell.angle_beta   90.00
_cell.angle_gamma   90.00
#
_symmetry.space_group_name_H-M   'P 1'
#
loop_
_entity.id
_entity.type
_entity.pdbx_description
1 polymer ?
#
loop_
_entity_poly.entity_id
_entity_poly.type
_entity_poly.pdbx_seq_one_letter_code
_entity_poly.pdbx_strand_id
1 'polypeptide(L)'
;RDVLGSRGLGDVYKRQVYCDGAFVSRYRSDGVIIATPTGSTAYSLSAGGPVVEPTASLIVITPICSHALNTSSVVLSAEDDVEVEICEGRYGRQEKVALCYDGAVQRQLVSGDRVKIRKSDAKAHLVKLSEESFMITMREKMKGN
;
A
#
# COMPACT_ATOMS: atom_id res chain seq x y z
N ARG A 1 -1.50 7.56 9.56
CA ARG A 1 -2.55 6.86 10.34
C ARG A 1 -2.72 5.49 9.76
N ASP A 2 -2.61 4.52 10.58
CA ASP A 2 -2.28 3.13 10.31
C ASP A 2 -3.23 2.46 9.33
N VAL A 3 -2.77 2.23 8.12
CA VAL A 3 -3.52 1.51 7.07
C VAL A 3 -3.38 0.00 7.25
N LEU A 4 -3.09 -0.57 8.23
CA LEU A 4 -2.91 -1.95 8.67
C LEU A 4 -1.83 -1.98 9.76
N GLY A 5 -2.07 -1.33 10.89
CA GLY A 5 -1.11 -1.31 11.96
C GLY A 5 -1.74 -1.45 13.33
N SER A 6 -1.09 -2.10 14.24
CA SER A 6 -1.32 -1.96 15.65
C SER A 6 -0.03 -1.53 16.33
N ARG A 7 -0.14 -0.63 17.30
CA ARG A 7 0.98 -0.21 18.13
C ARG A 7 1.16 -1.21 19.26
N GLY A 8 2.26 -1.96 19.22
CA GLY A 8 2.74 -2.74 20.33
C GLY A 8 4.26 -2.76 20.32
N LEU A 9 4.89 -2.42 21.44
CA LEU A 9 6.32 -2.53 21.62
C LEU A 9 6.77 -3.98 21.42
N GLY A 10 7.48 -4.26 20.32
CA GLY A 10 8.22 -5.50 20.11
C GLY A 10 7.56 -6.58 19.25
N ASP A 11 6.34 -6.43 18.80
CA ASP A 11 5.72 -7.41 17.90
C ASP A 11 5.89 -7.01 16.45
N VAL A 12 6.59 -7.88 15.70
CA VAL A 12 6.80 -7.71 14.27
C VAL A 12 5.64 -8.35 13.54
N TYR A 13 4.75 -7.53 12.99
CA TYR A 13 3.63 -8.00 12.17
C TYR A 13 4.14 -8.53 10.83
N LYS A 14 3.67 -9.72 10.44
CA LYS A 14 4.04 -10.36 9.18
C LYS A 14 2.85 -10.34 8.24
N ARG A 15 3.09 -9.87 7.03
CA ARG A 15 2.13 -9.92 5.94
C ARG A 15 2.79 -10.54 4.72
N GLN A 16 2.08 -11.44 4.08
CA GLN A 16 2.52 -12.05 2.83
C GLN A 16 1.73 -11.46 1.69
N VAL A 17 2.42 -11.13 0.62
CA VAL A 17 1.83 -10.57 -0.59
C VAL A 17 2.01 -11.57 -1.72
N TYR A 18 0.92 -11.81 -2.44
CA TYR A 18 0.86 -12.66 -3.62
C TYR A 18 0.38 -11.84 -4.82
N CYS A 19 0.84 -12.20 -6.00
CA CYS A 19 0.42 -11.67 -7.28
C CYS A 19 0.02 -12.83 -8.17
N ASP A 20 -1.21 -12.87 -8.63
CA ASP A 20 -1.77 -13.96 -9.43
C ASP A 20 -1.51 -15.37 -8.81
N GLY A 21 -1.61 -15.45 -7.50
CA GLY A 21 -1.34 -16.68 -6.72
C GLY A 21 0.13 -16.98 -6.45
N ALA A 22 1.07 -16.24 -7.03
CA ALA A 22 2.50 -16.40 -6.79
C ALA A 22 2.96 -15.53 -5.62
N PHE A 23 3.81 -16.08 -4.76
CA PHE A 23 4.41 -15.33 -3.64
C PHE A 23 5.33 -14.21 -4.17
N VAL A 24 5.12 -13.00 -3.69
CA VAL A 24 5.91 -11.82 -4.04
C VAL A 24 6.86 -11.45 -2.92
N SER A 25 6.35 -11.23 -1.71
CA SER A 25 7.15 -10.77 -0.58
C SER A 25 6.49 -11.05 0.75
N ARG A 26 7.32 -11.12 1.77
CA ARG A 26 6.88 -11.12 3.17
C ARG A 26 7.38 -9.85 3.85
N TYR A 27 6.45 -9.01 4.26
CA TYR A 27 6.76 -7.78 4.97
C TYR A 27 6.66 -7.98 6.49
N ARG A 28 7.72 -7.56 7.18
CA ARG A 28 7.74 -7.35 8.63
C ARG A 28 7.66 -5.85 8.87
N SER A 29 6.45 -5.35 9.00
CA SER A 29 6.20 -3.91 9.01
C SER A 29 4.94 -3.59 9.81
N ASP A 30 4.76 -2.34 10.17
CA ASP A 30 3.55 -1.87 10.86
C ASP A 30 2.32 -1.97 9.94
N GLY A 31 2.52 -1.92 8.65
CA GLY A 31 1.46 -2.03 7.67
C GLY A 31 1.97 -2.18 6.24
N VAL A 32 1.04 -2.35 5.32
CA VAL A 32 1.29 -2.38 3.87
C VAL A 32 0.25 -1.48 3.20
N ILE A 33 0.72 -0.61 2.33
CA ILE A 33 -0.12 0.27 1.53
C ILE A 33 -0.18 -0.28 0.11
N ILE A 34 -1.39 -0.39 -0.42
CA ILE A 34 -1.63 -0.66 -1.83
C ILE A 34 -2.16 0.63 -2.45
N ALA A 35 -1.46 1.14 -3.44
CA ALA A 35 -1.79 2.42 -4.06
C ALA A 35 -1.93 2.32 -5.56
N THR A 36 -2.87 3.09 -6.10
CA THR A 36 -2.92 3.42 -7.53
C THR A 36 -1.84 4.47 -7.87
N PRO A 37 -1.54 4.72 -9.14
CA PRO A 37 -0.64 5.82 -9.52
C PRO A 37 -1.04 7.17 -8.90
N THR A 38 -2.32 7.52 -8.94
CA THR A 38 -2.83 8.74 -8.29
C THR A 38 -2.61 8.71 -6.78
N GLY A 39 -2.84 7.58 -6.13
CA GLY A 39 -2.64 7.41 -4.68
C GLY A 39 -1.17 7.34 -4.26
N SER A 40 -0.23 7.16 -5.20
CA SER A 40 1.21 7.08 -4.92
C SER A 40 1.76 8.36 -4.29
N THR A 41 1.15 9.50 -4.57
CA THR A 41 1.55 10.82 -4.05
C THR A 41 0.92 11.18 -2.70
N ALA A 42 0.10 10.29 -2.14
CA ALA A 42 -0.54 10.45 -0.83
C ALA A 42 0.26 9.71 0.26
N TYR A 43 -0.41 8.84 1.02
CA TYR A 43 0.22 8.15 2.15
C TYR A 43 1.36 7.20 1.73
N SER A 44 1.26 6.60 0.54
CA SER A 44 2.34 5.78 -0.03
C SER A 44 3.66 6.55 -0.14
N LEU A 45 3.61 7.81 -0.58
CA LEU A 45 4.80 8.68 -0.64
C LEU A 45 5.36 8.95 0.76
N SER A 46 4.52 9.25 1.73
CA SER A 46 4.94 9.47 3.13
C SER A 46 5.59 8.22 3.75
N ALA A 47 5.21 7.04 3.31
CA ALA A 47 5.82 5.78 3.74
C ALA A 47 7.08 5.41 2.96
N GLY A 48 7.55 6.26 2.05
CA GLY A 48 8.76 6.06 1.25
C GLY A 48 8.52 5.36 -0.08
N GLY A 49 7.27 5.29 -0.54
CA GLY A 49 6.94 4.75 -1.86
C GLY A 49 7.32 5.71 -3.00
N PRO A 50 7.41 5.21 -4.22
CA PRO A 50 7.76 6.02 -5.39
C PRO A 50 6.61 6.94 -5.80
N VAL A 51 6.96 8.06 -6.40
CA VAL A 51 6.01 8.90 -7.16
C VAL A 51 5.77 8.25 -8.51
N VAL A 52 4.50 8.09 -8.86
CA VAL A 52 4.08 7.48 -10.12
C VAL A 52 3.21 8.44 -10.89
N GLU A 53 3.49 8.57 -12.19
CA GLU A 53 2.67 9.37 -13.09
C GLU A 53 1.25 8.80 -13.19
N PRO A 54 0.19 9.65 -13.08
CA PRO A 54 -1.21 9.20 -13.05
C PRO A 54 -1.67 8.41 -14.27
N THR A 55 -1.00 8.58 -15.41
CA THR A 55 -1.31 7.85 -16.64
C THR A 55 -0.75 6.43 -16.69
N ALA A 56 0.14 6.08 -15.76
CA ALA A 56 0.70 4.73 -15.69
C ALA A 56 -0.36 3.71 -15.27
N SER A 57 -0.26 2.49 -15.81
CA SER A 57 -1.18 1.39 -15.50
C SER A 57 -0.49 0.36 -14.60
N LEU A 58 -0.45 0.66 -13.31
CA LEU A 58 0.25 -0.15 -12.33
C LEU A 58 -0.36 -0.05 -10.93
N ILE A 59 0.10 -0.91 -10.03
CA ILE A 59 -0.20 -0.93 -8.59
C ILE A 59 1.12 -0.82 -7.85
N VAL A 60 1.17 0.02 -6.82
CA VAL A 60 2.33 0.18 -5.94
C VAL A 60 2.03 -0.44 -4.58
N ILE A 61 2.93 -1.27 -4.10
CA ILE A 61 2.88 -1.87 -2.77
C ILE A 61 4.02 -1.28 -1.95
N THR A 62 3.69 -0.58 -0.85
CA THR A 62 4.67 0.09 0.00
C THR A 62 4.51 -0.38 1.45
N PRO A 63 5.55 -0.94 2.07
CA PRO A 63 5.53 -1.27 3.49
C PRO A 63 5.63 -0.02 4.36
N ILE A 64 4.96 -0.02 5.51
CA ILE A 64 5.01 1.06 6.50
C ILE A 64 5.99 0.66 7.59
N CYS A 65 7.01 1.49 7.85
CA CYS A 65 7.99 1.28 8.92
C CYS A 65 8.54 -0.15 8.94
N SER A 66 9.07 -0.60 7.83
CA SER A 66 9.65 -1.94 7.73
C SER A 66 10.84 -2.10 8.66
N HIS A 67 10.90 -3.23 9.36
CA HIS A 67 12.02 -3.61 10.22
C HIS A 67 13.14 -4.35 9.48
N ALA A 68 13.00 -4.57 8.19
CA ALA A 68 14.01 -5.22 7.35
C ALA A 68 14.82 -4.18 6.58
N LEU A 69 16.15 -4.32 6.58
CA LEU A 69 17.07 -3.38 5.92
C LEU A 69 16.89 -3.28 4.40
N ASN A 70 16.30 -4.28 3.77
CA ASN A 70 16.16 -4.37 2.31
C ASN A 70 14.70 -4.49 1.86
N THR A 71 13.79 -3.80 2.54
CA THR A 71 12.38 -3.83 2.14
C THR A 71 12.08 -2.69 1.19
N SER A 72 11.89 -3.03 -0.07
CA SER A 72 11.55 -2.08 -1.13
C SER A 72 10.06 -2.10 -1.41
N SER A 73 9.56 -1.00 -1.95
CA SER A 73 8.26 -0.98 -2.61
C SER A 73 8.30 -1.89 -3.85
N VAL A 74 7.18 -2.53 -4.12
CA VAL A 74 7.00 -3.39 -5.30
C VAL A 74 6.00 -2.74 -6.23
N VAL A 75 6.31 -2.75 -7.52
CA VAL A 75 5.43 -2.25 -8.58
C VAL A 75 4.94 -3.44 -9.40
N LEU A 76 3.63 -3.57 -9.53
CA LEU A 76 2.96 -4.63 -10.27
C LEU A 76 2.11 -4.01 -11.40
N SER A 77 1.69 -4.83 -12.36
CA SER A 77 0.73 -4.41 -13.38
C SER A 77 -0.63 -4.10 -12.75
N ALA A 78 -1.34 -3.11 -13.28
CA ALA A 78 -2.71 -2.82 -12.86
C ALA A 78 -3.68 -3.98 -13.12
N GLU A 79 -3.33 -4.89 -14.02
CA GLU A 79 -4.15 -6.06 -14.36
C GLU A 79 -3.88 -7.27 -13.44
N ASP A 80 -2.89 -7.18 -12.56
CA ASP A 80 -2.57 -8.25 -11.63
C ASP A 80 -3.57 -8.33 -10.48
N ASP A 81 -3.92 -9.53 -10.07
CA ASP A 81 -4.69 -9.79 -8.85
C ASP A 81 -3.74 -9.87 -7.65
N VAL A 82 -3.81 -8.88 -6.79
CA VAL A 82 -2.98 -8.80 -5.58
C VAL A 82 -3.73 -9.39 -4.40
N GLU A 83 -3.06 -10.20 -3.59
CA GLU A 83 -3.61 -10.74 -2.35
C GLU A 83 -2.65 -10.48 -1.19
N VAL A 84 -3.18 -9.98 -0.09
CA VAL A 84 -2.44 -9.77 1.16
C VAL A 84 -2.98 -10.70 2.22
N GLU A 85 -2.13 -11.56 2.75
CA GLU A 85 -2.45 -12.47 3.86
C GLU A 85 -1.93 -11.91 5.17
N ILE A 86 -2.77 -11.90 6.20
CA ILE A 86 -2.39 -11.55 7.56
C ILE A 86 -1.85 -12.81 8.23
N CYS A 87 -0.57 -12.82 8.52
CA CYS A 87 0.09 -13.97 9.14
C CYS A 87 -0.03 -13.92 10.66
N GLU A 88 0.17 -15.07 11.28
CA GLU A 88 0.31 -15.15 12.73
C GLU A 88 1.56 -14.41 13.21
N GLY A 89 1.48 -13.85 14.42
CA GLY A 89 2.58 -13.26 15.14
C GLY A 89 3.58 -14.30 15.65
N ARG A 90 4.45 -13.86 16.56
CA ARG A 90 5.40 -14.78 17.21
C ARG A 90 4.67 -15.85 18.01
N TYR A 91 5.19 -17.07 17.97
CA TYR A 91 4.66 -18.23 18.69
C TYR A 91 3.20 -18.57 18.34
N GLY A 92 2.76 -18.32 17.09
CA GLY A 92 1.39 -18.61 16.65
C GLY A 92 0.32 -17.68 17.24
N ARG A 93 0.73 -16.50 17.74
CA ARG A 93 -0.20 -15.52 18.31
C ARG A 93 -1.11 -14.96 17.22
N GLN A 94 -2.41 -14.93 17.52
CA GLN A 94 -3.36 -14.23 16.66
C GLN A 94 -3.15 -12.73 16.69
N GLU A 95 -3.01 -12.14 15.52
CA GLU A 95 -2.90 -10.69 15.33
C GLU A 95 -4.24 -10.10 14.92
N LYS A 96 -4.46 -8.85 15.31
CA LYS A 96 -5.60 -8.05 14.88
C LYS A 96 -5.08 -6.84 14.13
N VAL A 97 -5.57 -6.62 12.92
CA VAL A 97 -5.18 -5.50 12.06
C VAL A 97 -6.38 -4.77 11.53
N ALA A 98 -6.22 -3.48 11.24
CA ALA A 98 -7.26 -2.68 10.63
C ALA A 98 -7.06 -2.61 9.12
N LEU A 99 -8.11 -2.90 8.36
CA LEU A 99 -8.21 -2.57 6.95
C LEU A 99 -8.79 -1.17 6.81
N CYS A 100 -8.04 -0.28 6.20
CA CYS A 100 -8.44 1.11 5.97
C CYS A 100 -8.42 1.44 4.48
N TYR A 101 -9.42 2.16 4.01
CA TYR A 101 -9.43 2.83 2.71
C TYR A 101 -10.18 4.15 2.84
N ASP A 102 -9.82 5.11 2.02
CA ASP A 102 -10.35 6.47 2.06
C ASP A 102 -10.25 7.14 3.45
N GLY A 103 -9.16 6.85 4.18
CA GLY A 103 -8.85 7.47 5.46
C GLY A 103 -9.65 6.97 6.66
N ALA A 104 -10.51 5.97 6.50
CA ALA A 104 -11.31 5.41 7.58
C ALA A 104 -11.07 3.91 7.77
N VAL A 105 -11.18 3.45 9.02
CA VAL A 105 -11.18 2.01 9.34
C VAL A 105 -12.48 1.40 8.84
N GLN A 106 -12.40 0.46 7.92
CA GLN A 106 -13.54 -0.20 7.31
C GLN A 106 -13.81 -1.58 7.92
N ARG A 107 -12.76 -2.31 8.27
CA ARG A 107 -12.85 -3.64 8.84
C ARG A 107 -11.70 -3.96 9.77
N GLN A 108 -11.98 -4.80 10.76
CA GLN A 108 -10.95 -5.48 11.53
C GLN A 108 -10.71 -6.85 10.91
N LEU A 109 -9.43 -7.19 10.72
CA LEU A 109 -8.97 -8.47 10.23
C LEU A 109 -8.17 -9.18 11.31
N VAL A 110 -8.08 -10.50 11.20
CA VAL A 110 -7.30 -11.37 12.09
C VAL A 110 -6.33 -12.24 11.30
N SER A 111 -5.37 -12.85 11.98
CA SER A 111 -4.46 -13.82 11.36
C SER A 111 -5.22 -14.89 10.59
N GLY A 112 -4.77 -15.18 9.38
CA GLY A 112 -5.40 -16.09 8.43
C GLY A 112 -6.32 -15.41 7.43
N ASP A 113 -6.75 -14.19 7.70
CA ASP A 113 -7.56 -13.42 6.74
C ASP A 113 -6.73 -13.02 5.52
N ARG A 114 -7.41 -12.95 4.38
CA ARG A 114 -6.83 -12.54 3.10
C ARG A 114 -7.64 -11.42 2.49
N VAL A 115 -6.94 -10.40 2.00
CA VAL A 115 -7.53 -9.27 1.28
C VAL A 115 -7.13 -9.38 -0.18
N LYS A 116 -8.12 -9.46 -1.06
CA LYS A 116 -7.92 -9.44 -2.51
C LYS A 116 -8.12 -8.03 -3.04
N ILE A 117 -7.17 -7.57 -3.82
CA ILE A 117 -7.16 -6.24 -4.41
C ILE A 117 -7.01 -6.40 -5.92
N ARG A 118 -7.90 -5.76 -6.67
CA ARG A 118 -7.85 -5.68 -8.13
C ARG A 118 -8.31 -4.33 -8.61
N LYS A 119 -7.92 -3.96 -9.80
CA LYS A 119 -8.40 -2.78 -10.49
C LYS A 119 -9.91 -2.88 -10.71
N SER A 120 -10.63 -1.82 -10.38
CA SER A 120 -12.07 -1.70 -10.65
C SER A 120 -12.32 -1.39 -12.13
N ASP A 121 -13.42 -1.89 -12.66
CA ASP A 121 -13.93 -1.49 -13.98
C ASP A 121 -14.52 -0.06 -13.96
N ALA A 122 -14.94 0.40 -12.76
CA ALA A 122 -15.41 1.77 -12.57
C ALA A 122 -14.23 2.75 -12.56
N LYS A 123 -14.40 3.87 -13.27
CA LYS A 123 -13.37 4.90 -13.41
C LYS A 123 -13.87 6.22 -12.84
N ALA A 124 -13.00 6.90 -12.10
CA ALA A 124 -13.19 8.30 -11.75
C ALA A 124 -12.64 9.17 -12.88
N HIS A 125 -13.44 10.10 -13.36
CA HIS A 125 -13.04 11.04 -14.41
C HIS A 125 -12.64 12.36 -13.77
N LEU A 126 -11.36 12.71 -13.87
CA LEU A 126 -10.84 14.00 -13.42
C LEU A 126 -10.70 14.93 -14.61
N VAL A 127 -11.32 16.10 -14.51
CA VAL A 127 -11.18 17.15 -15.52
C VAL A 127 -9.94 17.97 -15.23
N LYS A 128 -9.02 18.00 -16.19
CA LYS A 128 -7.83 18.83 -16.12
C LYS A 128 -8.14 20.22 -16.66
N LEU A 129 -7.98 21.23 -15.82
CA LEU A 129 -8.25 22.63 -16.16
C LEU A 129 -7.01 23.44 -16.55
N SER A 130 -5.81 22.88 -16.41
CA SER A 130 -4.55 23.52 -16.78
C SER A 130 -3.76 22.66 -17.73
N GLU A 131 -2.88 23.30 -18.51
CA GLU A 131 -1.97 22.60 -19.41
C GLU A 131 -0.67 22.14 -18.72
N GLU A 132 -0.48 22.47 -17.45
CA GLU A 132 0.70 22.06 -16.70
C GLU A 132 0.83 20.55 -16.63
N SER A 133 2.03 20.04 -16.83
CA SER A 133 2.32 18.62 -16.67
C SER A 133 2.32 18.22 -15.20
N PHE A 134 1.94 16.96 -14.93
CA PHE A 134 2.00 16.38 -13.60
C PHE A 134 3.39 16.53 -12.94
N MET A 135 4.45 16.33 -13.71
CA MET A 135 5.82 16.41 -13.18
C MET A 135 6.20 17.83 -12.76
N ILE A 136 5.75 18.85 -13.47
CA ILE A 136 5.96 20.25 -13.09
C ILE A 136 5.22 20.55 -11.80
N THR A 137 3.94 20.20 -11.72
CA THR A 137 3.13 20.40 -10.51
C THR A 137 3.73 19.69 -9.29
N MET A 138 4.19 18.47 -9.44
CA MET A 138 4.84 17.71 -8.37
C MET A 138 6.15 18.37 -7.92
N ARG A 139 6.98 18.79 -8.85
CA ARG A 139 8.25 19.49 -8.55
C ARG A 139 7.99 20.75 -7.73
N GLU A 140 7.00 21.55 -8.09
CA GLU A 140 6.66 22.78 -7.37
C GLU A 140 6.14 22.49 -5.96
N LYS A 141 5.28 21.49 -5.81
CA LYS A 141 4.77 21.07 -4.49
C LYS A 141 5.86 20.51 -3.57
N MET A 142 6.82 19.78 -4.11
CA MET A 142 7.94 19.23 -3.34
C MET A 142 8.98 20.27 -2.95
N LYS A 143 9.10 21.38 -3.67
CA LYS A 143 10.00 22.51 -3.33
C LYS A 143 9.46 23.41 -2.24
N GLY A 144 8.17 23.45 -2.03
CA GLY A 144 7.49 24.40 -1.13
C GLY A 144 7.51 24.01 0.35
N ASN A 145 8.31 23.04 0.71
CA ASN A 145 8.41 22.59 2.11
C ASN A 145 9.83 22.79 2.64
#